data_b2d351ec848e0023af8ef88daf566841
#
_entry.id   b2d351ec848e0023af8ef88daf566841
#
_cell.length_a   1.000
_cell.length_b   1.000
_cell.length_c   1.000
_cell.angle_alpha   90.00
_cell.angle_beta   90.00
_cell.angle_gamma   90.00
#
_symmetry.space_group_name_H-M   'P 1'
#
loop_
_entity.id
_entity.type
_entity.pdbx_description
1 polymer ?
#
loop_
_entity_poly.entity_id
_entity_poly.type
_entity_poly.pdbx_seq_one_letter_code
_entity_poly.pdbx_strand_id
1 'polypeptide(L)'
;GAVTPGKPNDASGQAQLAYLTAAVDAALAGEVSALVTAPISKEWIGRAGFQFPGHTEYLAARAGVREFAMMLAGPVLRVTVATTHVPLKDVPRLLTADGIASTIWLTAEGLSRRFGIQAPRVAVAGLNPHAGEAGRFGDEEDRLVVPAIEKARARIAAAGIAATVSGPLVPDSVFRQAAHGAFDAVVALYHDQGLIPLKLLHFDDGVNLTLGLPFVRTSPDHGTAYDIAGTGKARAQSFLTAFDLAVRTSGGSGA
;
A
#
# COMPACT_ATOMS: atom_id res chain seq x y z
N GLY A 1 -21.45 -2.08 -26.40
CA GLY A 1 -22.47 -3.09 -26.07
C GLY A 1 -23.09 -2.77 -24.71
N ALA A 2 -24.28 -3.27 -24.45
CA ALA A 2 -24.94 -3.06 -23.16
C ALA A 2 -24.18 -3.80 -22.05
N VAL A 3 -23.93 -3.12 -20.94
CA VAL A 3 -23.34 -3.72 -19.73
C VAL A 3 -24.48 -4.20 -18.84
N THR A 4 -24.49 -5.48 -18.49
CA THR A 4 -25.45 -6.06 -17.56
C THR A 4 -24.76 -6.23 -16.20
N PRO A 5 -25.30 -5.69 -15.08
CA PRO A 5 -24.75 -5.89 -13.76
C PRO A 5 -24.50 -7.38 -13.44
N GLY A 6 -23.32 -7.71 -12.89
CA GLY A 6 -22.95 -9.07 -12.55
C GLY A 6 -22.57 -9.99 -13.71
N LYS A 7 -22.70 -9.55 -14.97
CA LYS A 7 -22.38 -10.33 -16.16
C LYS A 7 -21.31 -9.62 -17.00
N PRO A 8 -20.04 -9.72 -16.63
CA PRO A 8 -18.98 -9.07 -17.38
C PRO A 8 -18.83 -9.69 -18.78
N ASN A 9 -18.31 -8.88 -19.71
CA ASN A 9 -18.03 -9.26 -21.10
C ASN A 9 -16.88 -8.42 -21.65
N ASP A 10 -16.47 -8.63 -22.91
CA ASP A 10 -15.37 -7.91 -23.53
C ASP A 10 -15.61 -6.38 -23.56
N ALA A 11 -16.86 -5.93 -23.80
CA ALA A 11 -17.18 -4.51 -23.75
C ALA A 11 -17.00 -3.90 -22.35
N SER A 12 -17.33 -4.65 -21.29
CA SER A 12 -17.07 -4.22 -19.92
C SER A 12 -15.58 -4.18 -19.58
N GLY A 13 -14.77 -5.09 -20.16
CA GLY A 13 -13.31 -5.07 -20.03
C GLY A 13 -12.70 -3.83 -20.70
N GLN A 14 -13.13 -3.53 -21.93
CA GLN A 14 -12.72 -2.32 -22.64
C GLN A 14 -13.11 -1.03 -21.88
N ALA A 15 -14.32 -0.99 -21.31
CA ALA A 15 -14.78 0.12 -20.52
C ALA A 15 -13.92 0.33 -19.26
N GLN A 16 -13.58 -0.76 -18.53
CA GLN A 16 -12.70 -0.68 -17.36
C GLN A 16 -11.33 -0.07 -17.73
N LEU A 17 -10.74 -0.51 -18.85
CA LEU A 17 -9.47 0.04 -19.32
C LEU A 17 -9.58 1.52 -19.71
N ALA A 18 -10.65 1.89 -20.42
CA ALA A 18 -10.87 3.28 -20.84
C ALA A 18 -11.07 4.20 -19.63
N TYR A 19 -11.87 3.80 -18.62
CA TYR A 19 -12.08 4.58 -17.39
C TYR A 19 -10.80 4.73 -16.58
N LEU A 20 -10.03 3.64 -16.43
CA LEU A 20 -8.77 3.69 -15.70
C LEU A 20 -7.77 4.61 -16.42
N THR A 21 -7.68 4.52 -17.74
CA THR A 21 -6.78 5.37 -18.54
C THR A 21 -7.16 6.85 -18.41
N ALA A 22 -8.43 7.19 -18.61
CA ALA A 22 -8.91 8.56 -18.49
C ALA A 22 -8.68 9.15 -17.08
N ALA A 23 -8.93 8.35 -16.04
CA ALA A 23 -8.71 8.77 -14.65
C ALA A 23 -7.23 9.06 -14.36
N VAL A 24 -6.33 8.21 -14.88
CA VAL A 24 -4.88 8.42 -14.73
C VAL A 24 -4.41 9.66 -15.49
N ASP A 25 -4.91 9.87 -16.70
CA ASP A 25 -4.57 11.04 -17.49
C ASP A 25 -4.99 12.33 -16.78
N ALA A 26 -6.20 12.38 -16.25
CA ALA A 26 -6.69 13.51 -15.45
C ALA A 26 -5.83 13.75 -14.19
N ALA A 27 -5.40 12.68 -13.51
CA ALA A 27 -4.55 12.81 -12.34
C ALA A 27 -3.14 13.32 -12.68
N LEU A 28 -2.56 12.83 -13.77
CA LEU A 28 -1.25 13.31 -14.25
C LEU A 28 -1.28 14.74 -14.77
N ALA A 29 -2.41 15.15 -15.37
CA ALA A 29 -2.64 16.52 -15.80
C ALA A 29 -2.94 17.50 -14.64
N GLY A 30 -3.12 16.97 -13.40
CA GLY A 30 -3.47 17.81 -12.24
C GLY A 30 -4.93 18.27 -12.22
N GLU A 31 -5.78 17.70 -13.08
CA GLU A 31 -7.22 18.02 -13.15
C GLU A 31 -8.00 17.47 -11.94
N VAL A 32 -7.46 16.45 -11.29
CA VAL A 32 -8.01 15.86 -10.06
C VAL A 32 -6.90 15.71 -9.01
N SER A 33 -7.26 15.89 -7.74
CA SER A 33 -6.32 15.83 -6.62
C SER A 33 -6.01 14.41 -6.15
N ALA A 34 -6.89 13.46 -6.44
CA ALA A 34 -6.75 12.06 -6.03
C ALA A 34 -7.52 11.11 -6.94
N LEU A 35 -7.14 9.86 -6.95
CA LEU A 35 -7.89 8.75 -7.54
C LEU A 35 -8.40 7.80 -6.46
N VAL A 36 -9.69 7.46 -6.54
CA VAL A 36 -10.27 6.36 -5.75
C VAL A 36 -10.71 5.28 -6.73
N THR A 37 -10.03 4.14 -6.71
CA THR A 37 -10.27 3.09 -7.70
C THR A 37 -11.13 1.98 -7.11
N ALA A 38 -12.26 1.68 -7.75
CA ALA A 38 -13.01 0.45 -7.52
C ALA A 38 -12.23 -0.77 -8.08
N PRO A 39 -12.53 -2.00 -7.63
CA PRO A 39 -11.90 -3.20 -8.16
C PRO A 39 -12.08 -3.38 -9.67
N ILE A 40 -11.05 -3.90 -10.34
CA ILE A 40 -11.11 -4.33 -11.75
C ILE A 40 -11.14 -5.85 -11.86
N SER A 41 -11.75 -6.35 -12.92
CA SER A 41 -11.62 -7.75 -13.28
C SER A 41 -10.36 -7.98 -14.11
N LYS A 42 -9.37 -8.66 -13.52
CA LYS A 42 -8.10 -8.97 -14.21
C LYS A 42 -8.34 -9.79 -15.50
N GLU A 43 -9.35 -10.64 -15.49
CA GLU A 43 -9.72 -11.43 -16.68
C GLU A 43 -10.20 -10.52 -17.82
N TRP A 44 -11.23 -9.71 -17.55
CA TRP A 44 -11.87 -8.95 -18.62
C TRP A 44 -11.04 -7.75 -19.09
N ILE A 45 -10.38 -7.05 -18.18
CA ILE A 45 -9.47 -5.96 -18.55
C ILE A 45 -8.22 -6.51 -19.30
N GLY A 46 -7.76 -7.72 -18.93
CA GLY A 46 -6.68 -8.42 -19.65
C GLY A 46 -7.05 -8.73 -21.08
N ARG A 47 -8.29 -9.17 -21.36
CA ARG A 47 -8.80 -9.37 -22.74
C ARG A 47 -8.85 -8.05 -23.53
N ALA A 48 -9.00 -6.92 -22.86
CA ALA A 48 -8.93 -5.59 -23.48
C ALA A 48 -7.49 -5.10 -23.73
N GLY A 49 -6.47 -5.92 -23.46
CA GLY A 49 -5.07 -5.59 -23.69
C GLY A 49 -4.31 -5.03 -22.48
N PHE A 50 -4.88 -5.07 -21.29
CA PHE A 50 -4.19 -4.66 -20.06
C PHE A 50 -3.14 -5.70 -19.65
N GLN A 51 -1.86 -5.32 -19.67
CA GLN A 51 -0.72 -6.21 -19.46
C GLN A 51 -0.08 -6.11 -18.09
N PHE A 52 -0.70 -5.40 -17.16
CA PHE A 52 -0.17 -5.18 -15.81
C PHE A 52 -0.80 -6.14 -14.78
N PRO A 53 -0.09 -6.50 -13.70
CA PRO A 53 -0.63 -7.33 -12.63
C PRO A 53 -1.85 -6.71 -11.93
N GLY A 54 -1.90 -5.37 -11.86
CA GLY A 54 -2.98 -4.64 -11.23
C GLY A 54 -2.89 -3.13 -11.43
N HIS A 55 -3.75 -2.39 -10.72
CA HIS A 55 -3.78 -0.93 -10.77
C HIS A 55 -2.42 -0.30 -10.44
N THR A 56 -1.78 -0.75 -9.37
CA THR A 56 -0.58 -0.12 -8.81
C THR A 56 0.56 -0.07 -9.82
N GLU A 57 0.84 -1.18 -10.47
CA GLU A 57 1.89 -1.30 -11.49
C GLU A 57 1.58 -0.46 -12.73
N TYR A 58 0.31 -0.44 -13.14
CA TYR A 58 -0.14 0.40 -14.25
C TYR A 58 0.02 1.90 -13.93
N LEU A 59 -0.43 2.33 -12.76
CA LEU A 59 -0.33 3.71 -12.31
C LEU A 59 1.12 4.17 -12.20
N ALA A 60 1.98 3.32 -11.62
CA ALA A 60 3.41 3.60 -11.50
C ALA A 60 4.09 3.74 -12.88
N ALA A 61 3.80 2.81 -13.80
CA ALA A 61 4.33 2.86 -15.16
C ALA A 61 3.87 4.13 -15.91
N ARG A 62 2.57 4.49 -15.82
CA ARG A 62 2.03 5.70 -16.45
C ARG A 62 2.62 6.99 -15.85
N ALA A 63 2.89 7.00 -14.55
CA ALA A 63 3.52 8.12 -13.85
C ALA A 63 5.05 8.17 -13.99
N GLY A 64 5.68 7.19 -14.65
CA GLY A 64 7.14 7.10 -14.77
C GLY A 64 7.84 6.83 -13.43
N VAL A 65 7.12 6.28 -12.44
CA VAL A 65 7.61 6.02 -11.09
C VAL A 65 8.20 4.62 -11.01
N ARG A 66 9.40 4.51 -10.43
CA ARG A 66 10.09 3.23 -10.22
C ARG A 66 9.94 2.68 -8.80
N GLU A 67 9.83 3.58 -7.82
CA GLU A 67 9.67 3.21 -6.41
C GLU A 67 8.24 3.53 -5.96
N PHE A 68 7.53 2.51 -5.57
CA PHE A 68 6.19 2.62 -4.98
C PHE A 68 5.99 1.53 -3.94
N ALA A 69 5.07 1.73 -3.01
CA ALA A 69 4.76 0.76 -1.98
C ALA A 69 3.26 0.71 -1.71
N MET A 70 2.79 -0.46 -1.30
CA MET A 70 1.43 -0.68 -0.85
C MET A 70 1.35 -0.45 0.67
N MET A 71 0.59 0.54 1.07
CA MET A 71 0.21 0.76 2.46
C MET A 71 -1.26 0.41 2.65
N LEU A 72 -1.58 -0.35 3.67
CA LEU A 72 -2.94 -0.46 4.19
C LEU A 72 -3.05 0.43 5.42
N ALA A 73 -4.05 1.29 5.42
CA ALA A 73 -4.29 2.28 6.47
C ALA A 73 -5.67 2.08 7.08
N GLY A 74 -5.69 1.80 8.38
CA GLY A 74 -6.87 1.86 9.23
C GLY A 74 -6.77 2.99 10.25
N PRO A 75 -7.82 3.24 11.03
CA PRO A 75 -7.83 4.28 12.06
C PRO A 75 -6.70 4.22 13.09
N VAL A 76 -6.32 3.01 13.53
CA VAL A 76 -5.32 2.83 14.60
C VAL A 76 -4.04 2.12 14.15
N LEU A 77 -4.04 1.45 12.98
CA LEU A 77 -2.87 0.74 12.47
C LEU A 77 -2.67 1.05 10.99
N ARG A 78 -1.43 1.39 10.61
CA ARG A 78 -0.99 1.50 9.22
C ARG A 78 0.15 0.52 8.98
N VAL A 79 0.10 -0.19 7.88
CA VAL A 79 1.12 -1.19 7.52
C VAL A 79 1.53 -0.99 6.07
N THR A 80 2.84 -0.89 5.83
CA THR A 80 3.40 -0.92 4.47
C THR A 80 4.13 -2.24 4.29
N VAL A 81 3.95 -2.91 3.16
CA VAL A 81 4.57 -4.22 2.89
C VAL A 81 5.73 -4.10 1.88
N ALA A 82 6.86 -4.72 2.21
CA ALA A 82 8.05 -4.73 1.33
C ALA A 82 7.92 -5.75 0.20
N THR A 83 7.26 -6.88 0.44
CA THR A 83 6.87 -7.83 -0.61
C THR A 83 5.36 -8.06 -0.55
N THR A 84 4.71 -8.12 -1.71
CA THR A 84 3.25 -8.24 -1.82
C THR A 84 2.84 -9.67 -2.19
N HIS A 85 2.33 -9.92 -3.37
CA HIS A 85 1.70 -11.16 -3.80
C HIS A 85 2.73 -12.20 -4.29
N VAL A 86 3.61 -12.63 -3.40
CA VAL A 86 4.62 -13.66 -3.68
C VAL A 86 4.48 -14.86 -2.73
N PRO A 87 4.82 -16.08 -3.15
CA PRO A 87 4.79 -17.23 -2.26
C PRO A 87 5.73 -17.03 -1.06
N LEU A 88 5.30 -17.41 0.14
CA LEU A 88 6.07 -17.22 1.37
C LEU A 88 7.50 -17.79 1.29
N LYS A 89 7.68 -18.94 0.64
CA LYS A 89 9.00 -19.57 0.42
C LYS A 89 9.97 -18.70 -0.40
N ASP A 90 9.45 -17.78 -1.21
CA ASP A 90 10.26 -16.91 -2.07
C ASP A 90 10.59 -15.57 -1.41
N VAL A 91 9.90 -15.21 -0.32
CA VAL A 91 10.08 -13.93 0.38
C VAL A 91 11.53 -13.67 0.76
N PRO A 92 12.26 -14.57 1.47
CA PRO A 92 13.63 -14.28 1.89
C PRO A 92 14.58 -14.03 0.70
N ARG A 93 14.32 -14.66 -0.45
CA ARG A 93 15.13 -14.50 -1.67
C ARG A 93 14.83 -13.21 -2.42
N LEU A 94 13.60 -12.72 -2.33
CA LEU A 94 13.14 -11.51 -3.04
C LEU A 94 13.41 -10.23 -2.24
N LEU A 95 13.57 -10.33 -0.92
CA LEU A 95 13.94 -9.20 -0.08
C LEU A 95 15.37 -8.74 -0.39
N THR A 96 15.51 -7.43 -0.53
CA THR A 96 16.81 -6.76 -0.68
C THR A 96 16.89 -5.57 0.27
N ALA A 97 18.09 -5.22 0.72
CA ALA A 97 18.28 -4.06 1.58
C ALA A 97 17.79 -2.75 0.90
N ASP A 98 17.97 -2.62 -0.41
CA ASP A 98 17.49 -1.44 -1.16
C ASP A 98 15.96 -1.40 -1.27
N GLY A 99 15.30 -2.54 -1.51
CA GLY A 99 13.84 -2.61 -1.56
C GLY A 99 13.19 -2.32 -0.21
N ILE A 100 13.74 -2.87 0.88
CA ILE A 100 13.28 -2.57 2.25
C ILE A 100 13.52 -1.08 2.56
N ALA A 101 14.69 -0.53 2.23
CA ALA A 101 15.02 0.87 2.45
C ALA A 101 14.07 1.80 1.69
N SER A 102 13.74 1.48 0.43
CA SER A 102 12.75 2.21 -0.36
C SER A 102 11.37 2.17 0.30
N THR A 103 10.93 1.02 0.78
CA THR A 103 9.64 0.87 1.48
C THR A 103 9.59 1.71 2.76
N ILE A 104 10.67 1.71 3.57
CA ILE A 104 10.78 2.53 4.78
C ILE A 104 10.73 4.02 4.42
N TRP A 105 11.49 4.43 3.42
CA TRP A 105 11.51 5.81 2.93
C TRP A 105 10.14 6.28 2.48
N LEU A 106 9.47 5.51 1.61
CA LEU A 106 8.13 5.83 1.11
C LEU A 106 7.10 5.91 2.23
N THR A 107 7.24 5.05 3.25
CA THR A 107 6.40 5.10 4.45
C THR A 107 6.59 6.40 5.21
N ALA A 108 7.82 6.77 5.53
CA ALA A 108 8.13 7.99 6.27
C ALA A 108 7.70 9.25 5.49
N GLU A 109 7.99 9.30 4.20
CA GLU A 109 7.60 10.39 3.31
C GLU A 109 6.07 10.52 3.20
N GLY A 110 5.37 9.40 3.00
CA GLY A 110 3.92 9.37 2.93
C GLY A 110 3.26 9.82 4.24
N LEU A 111 3.75 9.35 5.39
CA LEU A 111 3.26 9.80 6.70
C LEU A 111 3.45 11.31 6.90
N SER A 112 4.61 11.83 6.51
CA SER A 112 4.90 13.26 6.62
C SER A 112 4.04 14.09 5.66
N ARG A 113 4.10 13.78 4.36
CA ARG A 113 3.51 14.64 3.32
C ARG A 113 2.02 14.42 3.10
N ARG A 114 1.54 13.17 3.20
CA ARG A 114 0.13 12.82 2.93
C ARG A 114 -0.71 12.81 4.19
N PHE A 115 -0.17 12.31 5.30
CA PHE A 115 -0.88 12.29 6.58
C PHE A 115 -0.60 13.52 7.46
N GLY A 116 0.32 14.40 7.09
CA GLY A 116 0.66 15.62 7.84
C GLY A 116 1.36 15.38 9.16
N ILE A 117 1.94 14.20 9.38
CA ILE A 117 2.62 13.85 10.63
C ILE A 117 4.00 14.52 10.64
N GLN A 118 4.23 15.46 11.53
CA GLN A 118 5.45 16.28 11.59
C GLN A 118 6.71 15.46 11.86
N ALA A 119 6.64 14.48 12.77
CA ALA A 119 7.74 13.61 13.16
C ALA A 119 7.31 12.14 13.13
N PRO A 120 7.17 11.51 11.93
CA PRO A 120 6.69 10.14 11.82
C PRO A 120 7.57 9.15 12.56
N ARG A 121 6.95 8.20 13.25
CA ARG A 121 7.60 7.09 13.95
C ARG A 121 7.32 5.80 13.15
N VAL A 122 8.31 5.32 12.43
CA VAL A 122 8.21 4.12 11.60
C VAL A 122 8.85 2.94 12.31
N ALA A 123 8.10 1.87 12.52
CA ALA A 123 8.63 0.59 12.99
C ALA A 123 8.94 -0.31 11.79
N VAL A 124 10.03 -1.08 11.86
CA VAL A 124 10.36 -2.12 10.88
C VAL A 124 10.31 -3.47 11.58
N ALA A 125 9.43 -4.35 11.13
CA ALA A 125 9.32 -5.71 11.68
C ALA A 125 10.52 -6.56 11.26
N GLY A 126 10.98 -7.45 12.11
CA GLY A 126 11.90 -8.52 11.73
C GLY A 126 11.20 -9.52 10.78
N LEU A 127 12.00 -10.29 10.03
CA LEU A 127 11.50 -11.37 9.19
C LEU A 127 11.25 -12.64 10.03
N ASN A 128 12.21 -12.92 10.90
CA ASN A 128 12.26 -14.14 11.68
C ASN A 128 11.63 -13.96 13.07
N PRO A 129 11.25 -15.07 13.74
CA PRO A 129 10.83 -15.02 15.14
C PRO A 129 11.86 -14.29 16.01
N HIS A 130 11.36 -13.48 16.96
CA HIS A 130 12.20 -12.69 17.87
C HIS A 130 13.20 -11.77 17.16
N ALA A 131 12.90 -11.36 15.90
CA ALA A 131 13.79 -10.57 15.05
C ALA A 131 15.19 -11.21 14.91
N GLY A 132 15.22 -12.54 14.66
CA GLY A 132 16.44 -13.32 14.46
C GLY A 132 17.15 -13.79 15.73
N GLU A 133 16.86 -13.22 16.91
CA GLU A 133 17.49 -13.54 18.20
C GLU A 133 19.03 -13.71 18.08
N ALA A 134 19.70 -12.64 17.66
CA ALA A 134 21.15 -12.60 17.43
C ALA A 134 21.65 -13.70 16.45
N GLY A 135 20.90 -13.97 15.39
CA GLY A 135 21.27 -14.94 14.35
C GLY A 135 20.83 -16.38 14.63
N ARG A 136 20.17 -16.63 15.77
CA ARG A 136 19.72 -17.98 16.14
C ARG A 136 18.61 -18.52 15.21
N PHE A 137 17.74 -17.66 14.71
CA PHE A 137 16.61 -18.01 13.85
C PHE A 137 16.77 -17.51 12.41
N GLY A 138 17.94 -17.07 12.03
CA GLY A 138 18.28 -16.54 10.71
C GLY A 138 19.14 -15.28 10.81
N ASP A 139 19.75 -14.88 9.71
CA ASP A 139 20.67 -13.74 9.62
C ASP A 139 20.10 -12.58 8.78
N GLU A 140 18.85 -12.71 8.30
CA GLU A 140 18.24 -11.75 7.40
C GLU A 140 18.09 -10.37 8.04
N GLU A 141 17.90 -10.31 9.36
CA GLU A 141 17.84 -9.04 10.09
C GLU A 141 19.15 -8.29 9.96
N ASP A 142 20.26 -8.94 10.25
CA ASP A 142 21.60 -8.32 10.20
C ASP A 142 22.04 -8.04 8.77
N ARG A 143 21.75 -8.95 7.84
CA ARG A 143 22.20 -8.87 6.45
C ARG A 143 21.35 -7.95 5.58
N LEU A 144 20.05 -7.82 5.85
CA LEU A 144 19.12 -7.07 5.01
C LEU A 144 18.45 -5.92 5.74
N VAL A 145 17.86 -6.18 6.94
CA VAL A 145 16.98 -5.21 7.59
C VAL A 145 17.77 -4.07 8.23
N VAL A 146 18.85 -4.38 8.96
CA VAL A 146 19.69 -3.36 9.60
C VAL A 146 20.32 -2.43 8.54
N PRO A 147 20.98 -2.91 7.48
CA PRO A 147 21.50 -2.04 6.42
C PRO A 147 20.41 -1.24 5.70
N ALA A 148 19.20 -1.80 5.54
CA ALA A 148 18.08 -1.10 4.94
C ALA A 148 17.61 0.08 5.81
N ILE A 149 17.53 -0.11 7.11
CA ILE A 149 17.17 0.95 8.06
C ILE A 149 18.18 2.10 8.00
N GLU A 150 19.48 1.79 7.96
CA GLU A 150 20.53 2.81 7.87
C GLU A 150 20.44 3.61 6.56
N LYS A 151 20.26 2.93 5.42
CA LYS A 151 20.05 3.58 4.13
C LYS A 151 18.81 4.48 4.14
N ALA A 152 17.70 3.99 4.70
CA ALA A 152 16.46 4.76 4.79
C ALA A 152 16.63 6.00 5.69
N ARG A 153 17.29 5.86 6.85
CA ARG A 153 17.58 6.98 7.76
C ARG A 153 18.41 8.07 7.07
N ALA A 154 19.44 7.69 6.32
CA ALA A 154 20.24 8.63 5.55
C ALA A 154 19.43 9.38 4.50
N ARG A 155 18.55 8.67 3.77
CA ARG A 155 17.65 9.27 2.77
C ARG A 155 16.62 10.19 3.40
N ILE A 156 16.02 9.81 4.52
CA ILE A 156 15.06 10.60 5.31
C ILE A 156 15.70 11.90 5.79
N ALA A 157 16.90 11.81 6.36
CA ALA A 157 17.65 12.98 6.83
C ALA A 157 18.01 13.94 5.68
N ALA A 158 18.47 13.41 4.54
CA ALA A 158 18.78 14.20 3.35
C ALA A 158 17.56 14.95 2.79
N ALA A 159 16.34 14.42 2.98
CA ALA A 159 15.10 15.06 2.57
C ALA A 159 14.52 16.04 3.62
N GLY A 160 15.19 16.22 4.76
CA GLY A 160 14.73 17.10 5.83
C GLY A 160 13.47 16.63 6.56
N ILE A 161 13.16 15.34 6.50
CA ILE A 161 12.00 14.77 7.20
C ILE A 161 12.43 14.35 8.63
N ALA A 162 11.73 14.85 9.64
CA ALA A 162 12.03 14.57 11.06
C ALA A 162 11.50 13.19 11.52
N ALA A 163 11.52 12.18 10.65
CA ALA A 163 11.03 10.86 11.00
C ALA A 163 12.06 10.03 11.79
N THR A 164 11.57 9.19 12.69
CA THR A 164 12.35 8.16 13.36
C THR A 164 12.03 6.78 12.80
N VAL A 165 13.04 5.94 12.67
CA VAL A 165 12.90 4.55 12.21
C VAL A 165 13.47 3.63 13.29
N SER A 166 12.66 2.71 13.78
CA SER A 166 13.05 1.73 14.79
C SER A 166 12.95 0.32 14.23
N GLY A 167 13.94 -0.52 14.51
CA GLY A 167 13.93 -1.92 14.08
C GLY A 167 15.34 -2.51 13.90
N PRO A 168 15.40 -3.79 13.51
CA PRO A 168 14.28 -4.72 13.41
C PRO A 168 13.60 -4.98 14.76
N LEU A 169 12.27 -4.95 14.79
CA LEU A 169 11.47 -5.19 15.98
C LEU A 169 10.81 -6.56 15.93
N VAL A 170 10.54 -7.12 17.11
CA VAL A 170 9.94 -8.45 17.25
C VAL A 170 8.54 -8.47 16.61
N PRO A 171 8.29 -9.33 15.58
CA PRO A 171 7.08 -9.26 14.75
C PRO A 171 5.78 -9.50 15.50
N ASP A 172 5.77 -10.38 16.51
CA ASP A 172 4.56 -10.73 17.27
C ASP A 172 4.07 -9.62 18.21
N SER A 173 4.90 -8.61 18.49
CA SER A 173 4.59 -7.53 19.42
C SER A 173 4.47 -6.15 18.77
N VAL A 174 5.19 -5.91 17.66
CA VAL A 174 5.30 -4.58 17.05
C VAL A 174 3.96 -4.01 16.57
N PHE A 175 3.08 -4.86 16.01
CA PHE A 175 1.78 -4.42 15.52
C PHE A 175 0.86 -3.98 16.66
N ARG A 176 0.91 -4.69 17.81
CA ARG A 176 0.20 -4.28 19.01
C ARG A 176 0.72 -2.94 19.52
N GLN A 177 2.04 -2.74 19.56
CA GLN A 177 2.65 -1.48 19.98
C GLN A 177 2.19 -0.33 19.07
N ALA A 178 2.19 -0.54 17.74
CA ALA A 178 1.72 0.45 16.78
C ALA A 178 0.23 0.76 16.94
N ALA A 179 -0.62 -0.25 17.10
CA ALA A 179 -2.05 -0.06 17.34
C ALA A 179 -2.36 0.71 18.63
N HIS A 180 -1.44 0.68 19.61
CA HIS A 180 -1.52 1.48 20.84
C HIS A 180 -0.76 2.83 20.76
N GLY A 181 -0.37 3.25 19.56
CA GLY A 181 0.19 4.57 19.31
C GLY A 181 1.68 4.73 19.59
N ALA A 182 2.44 3.63 19.77
CA ALA A 182 3.90 3.72 19.87
C ALA A 182 4.55 4.12 18.53
N PHE A 183 3.95 3.72 17.43
CA PHE A 183 4.41 3.99 16.05
C PHE A 183 3.25 4.47 15.18
N ASP A 184 3.56 5.23 14.14
CA ASP A 184 2.57 5.77 13.21
C ASP A 184 2.33 4.84 12.03
N ALA A 185 3.31 3.97 11.71
CA ALA A 185 3.17 2.84 10.80
C ALA A 185 4.20 1.74 11.07
N VAL A 186 3.90 0.52 10.61
CA VAL A 186 4.81 -0.63 10.60
C VAL A 186 5.15 -0.99 9.16
N VAL A 187 6.44 -1.14 8.86
CA VAL A 187 6.92 -1.79 7.65
C VAL A 187 7.03 -3.28 7.92
N ALA A 188 6.17 -4.04 7.25
CA ALA A 188 6.19 -5.49 7.25
C ALA A 188 6.99 -6.02 6.06
N LEU A 189 7.69 -7.13 6.21
CA LEU A 189 8.56 -7.67 5.17
C LEU A 189 7.81 -8.52 4.15
N TYR A 190 6.65 -9.06 4.52
CA TYR A 190 5.80 -9.82 3.61
C TYR A 190 4.32 -9.56 3.90
N HIS A 191 3.50 -9.93 2.91
CA HIS A 191 2.08 -9.62 2.86
C HIS A 191 1.33 -10.02 4.15
N ASP A 192 1.31 -11.30 4.52
CA ASP A 192 0.48 -11.76 5.63
C ASP A 192 1.01 -11.32 7.00
N GLN A 193 2.32 -11.04 7.12
CA GLN A 193 2.89 -10.44 8.34
C GLN A 193 2.17 -9.13 8.71
N GLY A 194 1.87 -8.33 7.71
CA GLY A 194 1.24 -7.03 7.90
C GLY A 194 -0.29 -7.08 7.83
N LEU A 195 -0.84 -7.87 6.89
CA LEU A 195 -2.26 -7.85 6.63
C LEU A 195 -3.09 -8.63 7.65
N ILE A 196 -2.56 -9.68 8.25
CA ILE A 196 -3.26 -10.41 9.31
C ILE A 196 -3.59 -9.49 10.49
N PRO A 197 -2.63 -8.81 11.14
CA PRO A 197 -2.94 -7.90 12.24
C PRO A 197 -3.78 -6.70 11.81
N LEU A 198 -3.57 -6.18 10.59
CA LEU A 198 -4.37 -5.08 10.09
C LEU A 198 -5.83 -5.50 9.88
N LYS A 199 -6.09 -6.61 9.20
CA LYS A 199 -7.46 -7.08 8.96
C LYS A 199 -8.16 -7.57 10.22
N LEU A 200 -7.43 -8.02 11.22
CA LEU A 200 -8.01 -8.33 12.52
C LEU A 200 -8.63 -7.08 13.16
N LEU A 201 -8.02 -5.91 12.99
CA LEU A 201 -8.49 -4.64 13.54
C LEU A 201 -9.40 -3.86 12.57
N HIS A 202 -9.13 -3.95 11.27
CA HIS A 202 -9.67 -3.05 10.23
C HIS A 202 -10.20 -3.81 9.01
N PHE A 203 -11.05 -4.82 9.23
CA PHE A 203 -11.60 -5.62 8.12
C PHE A 203 -12.52 -4.81 7.21
N ASP A 204 -13.36 -3.95 7.81
CA ASP A 204 -14.38 -3.18 7.08
C ASP A 204 -13.92 -1.75 6.71
N ASP A 205 -12.91 -1.22 7.39
CA ASP A 205 -12.46 0.18 7.26
C ASP A 205 -10.98 0.34 6.85
N GLY A 206 -10.28 -0.76 6.58
CA GLY A 206 -8.94 -0.74 6.02
C GLY A 206 -8.94 -0.26 4.56
N VAL A 207 -8.05 0.70 4.25
CA VAL A 207 -7.92 1.31 2.92
C VAL A 207 -6.54 1.00 2.35
N ASN A 208 -6.49 0.58 1.10
CA ASN A 208 -5.24 0.46 0.36
C ASN A 208 -4.84 1.84 -0.20
N LEU A 209 -3.65 2.31 0.15
CA LEU A 209 -3.03 3.53 -0.34
C LEU A 209 -1.74 3.18 -1.08
N THR A 210 -1.56 3.70 -2.29
CA THR A 210 -0.30 3.55 -3.04
C THR A 210 0.62 4.73 -2.75
N LEU A 211 1.75 4.46 -2.08
CA LEU A 211 2.80 5.44 -1.83
C LEU A 211 3.74 5.57 -3.03
N GLY A 212 4.39 6.73 -3.19
CA GLY A 212 5.37 6.99 -4.25
C GLY A 212 4.77 7.56 -5.54
N LEU A 213 3.44 7.59 -5.72
CA LEU A 213 2.81 8.24 -6.86
C LEU A 213 2.80 9.77 -6.70
N PRO A 214 2.86 10.54 -7.79
CA PRO A 214 2.79 12.02 -7.73
C PRO A 214 1.41 12.54 -7.30
N PHE A 215 0.39 11.71 -7.35
CA PHE A 215 -0.96 11.97 -6.87
C PHE A 215 -1.39 10.93 -5.82
N VAL A 216 -2.41 11.24 -5.04
CA VAL A 216 -2.97 10.28 -4.09
C VAL A 216 -3.78 9.22 -4.81
N ARG A 217 -3.55 7.96 -4.48
CA ARG A 217 -4.41 6.86 -4.94
C ARG A 217 -4.81 5.97 -3.78
N THR A 218 -6.12 5.86 -3.57
CA THR A 218 -6.71 4.94 -2.60
C THR A 218 -7.62 3.93 -3.27
N SER A 219 -7.88 2.82 -2.60
CA SER A 219 -8.90 1.85 -3.01
C SER A 219 -9.44 1.08 -1.81
N PRO A 220 -10.69 0.61 -1.86
CA PRO A 220 -11.17 -0.41 -0.95
C PRO A 220 -10.37 -1.70 -1.12
N ASP A 221 -10.35 -2.55 -0.10
CA ASP A 221 -9.66 -3.84 -0.10
C ASP A 221 -10.66 -5.00 -0.25
N HIS A 222 -11.38 -5.02 -1.38
CA HIS A 222 -12.30 -6.10 -1.75
C HIS A 222 -12.26 -6.38 -3.26
N GLY A 223 -12.86 -7.51 -3.67
CA GLY A 223 -12.97 -7.91 -5.08
C GLY A 223 -14.15 -7.28 -5.81
N THR A 224 -14.36 -7.68 -7.06
CA THR A 224 -15.39 -7.15 -7.96
C THR A 224 -16.83 -7.47 -7.56
N ALA A 225 -17.05 -8.47 -6.71
CA ALA A 225 -18.34 -8.84 -6.13
C ALA A 225 -19.49 -8.94 -7.18
N TYR A 226 -19.21 -9.58 -8.32
CA TYR A 226 -20.19 -9.75 -9.40
C TYR A 226 -21.45 -10.49 -9.00
N ASP A 227 -21.35 -11.39 -8.02
CA ASP A 227 -22.43 -12.19 -7.45
C ASP A 227 -23.54 -11.36 -6.80
N ILE A 228 -23.21 -10.20 -6.26
CA ILE A 228 -24.18 -9.29 -5.63
C ILE A 228 -24.48 -8.02 -6.47
N ALA A 229 -23.85 -7.89 -7.65
CA ALA A 229 -24.04 -6.72 -8.50
C ALA A 229 -25.50 -6.58 -8.95
N GLY A 230 -26.09 -5.39 -8.78
CA GLY A 230 -27.48 -5.10 -9.12
C GLY A 230 -28.52 -5.62 -8.11
N THR A 231 -28.12 -6.30 -7.03
CA THR A 231 -29.04 -6.86 -6.02
C THR A 231 -29.40 -5.89 -4.89
N GLY A 232 -28.73 -4.75 -4.80
CA GLY A 232 -28.86 -3.79 -3.69
C GLY A 232 -28.17 -4.23 -2.38
N LYS A 233 -27.46 -5.35 -2.36
CA LYS A 233 -26.79 -5.91 -1.17
C LYS A 233 -25.38 -5.37 -0.93
N ALA A 234 -24.78 -4.68 -1.90
CA ALA A 234 -23.45 -4.13 -1.78
C ALA A 234 -23.39 -3.05 -0.68
N ARG A 235 -22.33 -3.14 0.17
CA ARG A 235 -22.06 -2.13 1.20
C ARG A 235 -21.07 -1.11 0.63
N ALA A 236 -21.41 0.18 0.69
CA ALA A 236 -20.55 1.24 0.18
C ALA A 236 -19.45 1.67 1.16
N GLN A 237 -19.48 1.18 2.40
CA GLN A 237 -18.64 1.70 3.50
C GLN A 237 -17.15 1.68 3.16
N SER A 238 -16.63 0.58 2.66
CA SER A 238 -15.20 0.46 2.33
C SER A 238 -14.77 1.46 1.23
N PHE A 239 -15.63 1.69 0.22
CA PHE A 239 -15.36 2.70 -0.80
C PHE A 239 -15.43 4.12 -0.24
N LEU A 240 -16.41 4.42 0.61
CA LEU A 240 -16.53 5.73 1.26
C LEU A 240 -15.33 6.00 2.17
N THR A 241 -14.85 5.01 2.92
CA THR A 241 -13.64 5.14 3.73
C THR A 241 -12.40 5.41 2.87
N ALA A 242 -12.29 4.74 1.71
CA ALA A 242 -11.21 5.02 0.76
C ALA A 242 -11.30 6.43 0.17
N PHE A 243 -12.51 6.91 -0.12
CA PHE A 243 -12.76 8.27 -0.60
C PHE A 243 -12.40 9.31 0.47
N ASP A 244 -12.84 9.12 1.70
CA ASP A 244 -12.54 10.03 2.82
C ASP A 244 -11.03 10.10 3.11
N LEU A 245 -10.32 8.96 3.00
CA LEU A 245 -8.88 8.96 3.13
C LEU A 245 -8.21 9.73 1.97
N ALA A 246 -8.69 9.55 0.74
CA ALA A 246 -8.17 10.30 -0.41
C ALA A 246 -8.32 11.81 -0.21
N VAL A 247 -9.48 12.28 0.23
CA VAL A 247 -9.73 13.70 0.51
C VAL A 247 -8.76 14.22 1.59
N ARG A 248 -8.63 13.51 2.71
CA ARG A 248 -7.74 13.93 3.81
C ARG A 248 -6.27 13.98 3.41
N THR A 249 -5.83 13.06 2.56
CA THR A 249 -4.42 12.95 2.17
C THR A 249 -4.04 13.73 0.91
N SER A 250 -5.01 14.22 0.14
CA SER A 250 -4.78 15.09 -1.01
C SER A 250 -4.67 16.57 -0.66
N GLY A 251 -5.25 17.00 0.46
CA GLY A 251 -5.18 18.39 0.95
C GLY A 251 -3.85 18.79 1.60
N GLY A 252 -2.95 17.85 1.86
CA GLY A 252 -1.67 18.10 2.55
C GLY A 252 -0.55 18.72 1.70
N SER A 253 -0.82 19.15 0.47
CA SER A 253 0.21 19.65 -0.46
C SER A 253 0.12 21.14 -0.75
N GLY A 254 -0.51 21.93 0.12
CA GLY A 254 -0.65 23.35 -0.15
C GLY A 254 -1.23 24.17 0.99
N ALA A 255 -0.43 24.54 1.96
CA ALA A 255 -0.51 25.78 2.72
C ALA A 255 0.88 26.09 3.26
#